data_6c05e089db207bb29184c3b9d4b5526e
#
_entry.id   6c05e089db207bb29184c3b9d4b5526e
#
_cell.length_a   1.000
_cell.length_b   1.000
_cell.length_c   1.000
_cell.angle_alpha   90.00
_cell.angle_beta   90.00
_cell.angle_gamma   90.00
#
_symmetry.space_group_name_H-M   'P 1'
#
loop_
_entity.id
_entity.type
_entity.pdbx_description
1 polymer ?
#
loop_
_entity_poly.entity_id
_entity_poly.type
_entity_poly.pdbx_seq_one_letter_code
_entity_poly.pdbx_strand_id
1 'polypeptide(L)'
;MGQTLDGRVALVTGATNGIGRVTAREFARMGARTLIVARDPGRGEAVVREIRDATGATVEVLVADLSSREDVARLAGEARERTGRLDLLVNNAGAIFAERRVSADGVEMTLALNHLAYFLLTLELLPLLEAAPEARVVNVSSMAHERGAIDFDDLQGERRYGMWKAYAQSKLANVLFTRELSRRLRGSRIAANALHPGAVASGFGRNHPGLFGKLVAIGAPFLASPEKGARTTLHVATAPGLRGVTGKYFSACREKLPSRAARDDDTALRLWQISEAMTQPTTRLPTP
;
A
#
# COMPACT_ATOMS: atom_id res chain seq x y z
N MET A 1 -21.38 18.47 3.29
CA MET A 1 -20.46 18.39 4.45
C MET A 1 -19.54 17.20 4.18
N GLY A 2 -18.22 17.40 4.16
CA GLY A 2 -17.25 16.30 4.01
C GLY A 2 -17.32 15.38 5.23
N GLN A 3 -17.07 14.09 5.01
CA GLN A 3 -16.98 13.12 6.10
C GLN A 3 -15.85 13.53 7.03
N THR A 4 -16.11 13.57 8.35
CA THR A 4 -15.08 13.81 9.35
C THR A 4 -14.43 12.48 9.78
N LEU A 5 -13.15 12.53 10.06
CA LEU A 5 -12.35 11.44 10.62
C LEU A 5 -11.90 11.76 12.05
N ASP A 6 -12.60 12.66 12.72
CA ASP A 6 -12.27 13.06 14.09
C ASP A 6 -12.18 11.83 15.01
N GLY A 7 -11.10 11.79 15.79
CA GLY A 7 -10.78 10.70 16.69
C GLY A 7 -10.34 9.40 16.00
N ARG A 8 -10.19 9.35 14.67
CA ARG A 8 -9.62 8.22 13.94
C ARG A 8 -8.12 8.34 13.80
N VAL A 9 -7.44 7.19 13.76
CA VAL A 9 -6.00 7.09 13.51
C VAL A 9 -5.76 6.47 12.13
N ALA A 10 -4.94 7.13 11.32
CA ALA A 10 -4.58 6.68 9.98
C ALA A 10 -3.07 6.51 9.85
N LEU A 11 -2.63 5.47 9.13
CA LEU A 11 -1.24 5.28 8.72
C LEU A 11 -1.15 5.16 7.20
N VAL A 12 -0.27 5.96 6.59
CA VAL A 12 -0.08 5.99 5.14
C VAL A 12 1.39 5.73 4.79
N THR A 13 1.64 4.66 4.02
CA THR A 13 2.98 4.35 3.53
C THR A 13 3.28 5.07 2.21
N GLY A 14 4.56 5.40 1.97
CA GLY A 14 4.96 6.12 0.75
C GLY A 14 4.36 7.51 0.63
N ALA A 15 4.20 8.21 1.77
CA ALA A 15 3.53 9.49 1.87
C ALA A 15 4.43 10.70 1.57
N THR A 16 5.69 10.50 1.17
CA THR A 16 6.61 11.61 0.88
C THR A 16 6.39 12.26 -0.49
N ASN A 17 5.57 11.67 -1.35
CA ASN A 17 5.22 12.24 -2.65
C ASN A 17 3.89 11.69 -3.20
N GLY A 18 3.44 12.25 -4.32
CA GLY A 18 2.35 11.71 -5.13
C GLY A 18 1.06 11.43 -4.34
N ILE A 19 0.46 10.28 -4.62
CA ILE A 19 -0.83 9.86 -4.07
C ILE A 19 -0.79 9.75 -2.55
N GLY A 20 0.27 9.15 -1.99
CA GLY A 20 0.40 8.96 -0.55
C GLY A 20 0.43 10.28 0.22
N ARG A 21 1.17 11.29 -0.30
CA ARG A 21 1.23 12.64 0.29
C ARG A 21 -0.15 13.31 0.29
N VAL A 22 -0.85 13.25 -0.83
CA VAL A 22 -2.21 13.82 -0.93
C VAL A 22 -3.18 13.08 -0.01
N THR A 23 -3.10 11.75 0.05
CA THR A 23 -3.95 10.94 0.94
C THR A 23 -3.73 11.31 2.41
N ALA A 24 -2.47 11.43 2.84
CA ALA A 24 -2.14 11.83 4.21
C ALA A 24 -2.66 13.24 4.54
N ARG A 25 -2.46 14.20 3.63
CA ARG A 25 -2.96 15.57 3.78
C ARG A 25 -4.48 15.59 3.92
N GLU A 26 -5.20 14.86 3.09
CA GLU A 26 -6.66 14.84 3.13
C GLU A 26 -7.19 14.14 4.40
N PHE A 27 -6.55 13.08 4.89
CA PHE A 27 -6.90 12.47 6.18
C PHE A 27 -6.70 13.45 7.33
N ALA A 28 -5.57 14.15 7.37
CA ALA A 28 -5.31 15.20 8.36
C ALA A 28 -6.35 16.33 8.28
N ARG A 29 -6.69 16.80 7.07
CA ARG A 29 -7.73 17.81 6.85
C ARG A 29 -9.11 17.37 7.29
N MET A 30 -9.39 16.06 7.26
CA MET A 30 -10.64 15.47 7.75
C MET A 30 -10.66 15.25 9.28
N GLY A 31 -9.58 15.57 10.00
CA GLY A 31 -9.47 15.45 11.46
C GLY A 31 -8.85 14.14 11.96
N ALA A 32 -8.32 13.29 11.09
CA ALA A 32 -7.62 12.08 11.53
C ALA A 32 -6.24 12.42 12.13
N ARG A 33 -5.90 11.78 13.24
CA ARG A 33 -4.50 11.65 13.66
C ARG A 33 -3.77 10.82 12.61
N THR A 34 -2.84 11.42 11.88
CA THR A 34 -2.23 10.81 10.71
C THR A 34 -0.76 10.51 10.94
N LEU A 35 -0.39 9.24 10.79
CA LEU A 35 0.99 8.76 10.78
C LEU A 35 1.41 8.56 9.32
N ILE A 36 2.58 9.08 8.94
CA ILE A 36 3.15 8.85 7.62
C ILE A 36 4.44 8.04 7.72
N VAL A 37 4.65 7.12 6.78
CA VAL A 37 5.90 6.37 6.70
C VAL A 37 6.79 6.95 5.60
N ALA A 38 8.00 7.30 5.97
CA ALA A 38 9.03 7.83 5.10
C ALA A 38 10.34 7.05 5.26
N ARG A 39 11.07 6.79 4.16
CA ARG A 39 12.42 6.22 4.24
C ARG A 39 13.48 7.26 4.60
N ASP A 40 13.28 8.49 4.14
CA ASP A 40 14.15 9.61 4.41
C ASP A 40 13.49 10.55 5.44
N PRO A 41 14.12 10.74 6.61
CA PRO A 41 13.53 11.55 7.68
C PRO A 41 13.32 13.01 7.26
N GLY A 42 14.26 13.60 6.51
CA GLY A 42 14.15 15.00 6.09
C GLY A 42 12.99 15.24 5.12
N ARG A 43 12.74 14.29 4.21
CA ARG A 43 11.54 14.31 3.34
C ARG A 43 10.26 14.09 4.13
N GLY A 44 10.27 13.22 5.12
CA GLY A 44 9.14 13.00 6.02
C GLY A 44 8.76 14.29 6.75
N GLU A 45 9.72 14.92 7.39
CA GLU A 45 9.56 16.18 8.12
C GLU A 45 9.10 17.34 7.21
N ALA A 46 9.58 17.39 5.97
CA ALA A 46 9.14 18.39 5.01
C ALA A 46 7.63 18.23 4.70
N VAL A 47 7.13 16.99 4.56
CA VAL A 47 5.70 16.72 4.33
C VAL A 47 4.88 17.04 5.60
N VAL A 48 5.39 16.75 6.79
CA VAL A 48 4.72 17.12 8.04
C VAL A 48 4.52 18.64 8.11
N ARG A 49 5.56 19.43 7.82
CA ARG A 49 5.46 20.89 7.78
C ARG A 49 4.46 21.36 6.73
N GLU A 50 4.55 20.84 5.50
CA GLU A 50 3.61 21.18 4.41
C GLU A 50 2.16 20.93 4.79
N ILE A 51 1.85 19.77 5.39
CA ILE A 51 0.48 19.43 5.78
C ILE A 51 0.01 20.34 6.91
N ARG A 52 0.84 20.59 7.92
CA ARG A 52 0.53 21.51 9.01
C ARG A 52 0.23 22.93 8.48
N ASP A 53 1.05 23.43 7.58
CA ASP A 53 0.89 24.78 7.03
C ASP A 53 -0.37 24.89 6.16
N ALA A 54 -0.75 23.80 5.47
CA ALA A 54 -1.93 23.76 4.61
C ALA A 54 -3.25 23.49 5.36
N THR A 55 -3.22 22.83 6.52
CA THR A 55 -4.43 22.29 7.17
C THR A 55 -4.55 22.66 8.64
N GLY A 56 -3.49 23.14 9.28
CA GLY A 56 -3.42 23.32 10.73
C GLY A 56 -3.31 22.00 11.53
N ALA A 57 -3.41 20.84 10.86
CA ALA A 57 -3.39 19.55 11.51
C ALA A 57 -1.97 19.05 11.78
N THR A 58 -1.80 18.28 12.85
CA THR A 58 -0.53 17.61 13.18
C THR A 58 -0.49 16.24 12.53
N VAL A 59 0.62 15.98 11.80
CA VAL A 59 0.97 14.69 11.23
C VAL A 59 2.29 14.25 11.85
N GLU A 60 2.44 12.96 12.10
CA GLU A 60 3.66 12.39 12.68
C GLU A 60 4.38 11.53 11.62
N VAL A 61 5.71 11.58 11.61
CA VAL A 61 6.51 10.72 10.74
C VAL A 61 7.07 9.53 11.50
N LEU A 62 7.00 8.36 10.86
CA LEU A 62 7.68 7.14 11.21
C LEU A 62 8.72 6.86 10.13
N VAL A 63 9.97 6.59 10.52
CA VAL A 63 11.07 6.39 9.55
C VAL A 63 11.34 4.91 9.42
N ALA A 64 11.20 4.37 8.20
CA ALA A 64 11.50 2.95 7.91
C ALA A 64 11.81 2.74 6.42
N ASP A 65 12.73 1.82 6.13
CA ASP A 65 12.87 1.22 4.81
C ASP A 65 11.94 0.01 4.72
N LEU A 66 10.84 0.16 4.00
CA LEU A 66 9.84 -0.91 3.86
C LEU A 66 10.32 -2.13 3.06
N SER A 67 11.52 -2.08 2.46
CA SER A 67 12.13 -3.27 1.84
C SER A 67 12.90 -4.15 2.84
N SER A 68 13.01 -3.73 4.11
CA SER A 68 13.63 -4.45 5.21
C SER A 68 12.58 -4.97 6.20
N ARG A 69 12.61 -6.27 6.48
CA ARG A 69 11.70 -6.91 7.46
C ARG A 69 11.90 -6.35 8.87
N GLU A 70 13.15 -6.15 9.25
CA GLU A 70 13.51 -5.60 10.56
C GLU A 70 12.93 -4.19 10.73
N ASP A 71 13.08 -3.34 9.72
CA ASP A 71 12.53 -1.99 9.74
C ASP A 71 11.00 -1.98 9.77
N VAL A 72 10.34 -2.89 9.06
CA VAL A 72 8.87 -3.02 9.11
C VAL A 72 8.40 -3.47 10.50
N ALA A 73 9.08 -4.43 11.14
CA ALA A 73 8.75 -4.88 12.49
C ALA A 73 8.97 -3.76 13.52
N ARG A 74 10.10 -3.04 13.43
CA ARG A 74 10.39 -1.86 14.28
C ARG A 74 9.35 -0.76 14.09
N LEU A 75 9.00 -0.44 12.85
CA LEU A 75 7.94 0.53 12.50
C LEU A 75 6.60 0.17 13.16
N ALA A 76 6.21 -1.09 13.10
CA ALA A 76 4.97 -1.55 13.71
C ALA A 76 5.03 -1.46 15.24
N GLY A 77 6.19 -1.76 15.86
CA GLY A 77 6.46 -1.54 17.29
C GLY A 77 6.28 -0.07 17.67
N GLU A 78 6.93 0.82 16.95
CA GLU A 78 6.84 2.26 17.15
C GLU A 78 5.40 2.81 16.97
N ALA A 79 4.66 2.30 16.00
CA ALA A 79 3.25 2.64 15.83
C ALA A 79 2.40 2.18 17.04
N ARG A 80 2.66 0.99 17.58
CA ARG A 80 1.97 0.50 18.81
C ARG A 80 2.26 1.36 20.04
N GLU A 81 3.49 1.85 20.17
CA GLU A 81 3.86 2.76 21.27
C GLU A 81 3.17 4.13 21.16
N ARG A 82 2.99 4.62 19.93
CA ARG A 82 2.41 5.94 19.67
C ARG A 82 0.89 5.96 19.69
N THR A 83 0.22 4.83 19.41
CA THR A 83 -1.24 4.79 19.33
C THR A 83 -1.82 3.48 19.82
N GLY A 84 -2.97 3.53 20.48
CA GLY A 84 -3.68 2.35 20.99
C GLY A 84 -4.58 1.67 19.95
N ARG A 85 -4.75 2.24 18.74
CA ARG A 85 -5.56 1.67 17.67
C ARG A 85 -5.16 2.22 16.30
N LEU A 86 -5.59 1.54 15.25
CA LEU A 86 -5.45 1.99 13.87
C LEU A 86 -6.77 1.79 13.11
N ASP A 87 -7.39 2.88 12.70
CA ASP A 87 -8.66 2.83 11.97
C ASP A 87 -8.45 2.69 10.45
N LEU A 88 -7.38 3.30 9.91
CA LEU A 88 -7.09 3.33 8.48
C LEU A 88 -5.62 2.97 8.21
N LEU A 89 -5.37 1.88 7.50
CA LEU A 89 -4.07 1.52 6.97
C LEU A 89 -4.07 1.66 5.45
N VAL A 90 -3.23 2.55 4.91
CA VAL A 90 -3.05 2.69 3.46
C VAL A 90 -1.66 2.21 3.06
N ASN A 91 -1.61 1.01 2.54
CA ASN A 91 -0.44 0.43 1.89
C ASN A 91 -0.32 1.02 0.49
N ASN A 92 0.50 2.09 0.35
CA ASN A 92 0.65 2.84 -0.89
C ASN A 92 2.11 2.87 -1.39
N ALA A 93 3.09 2.64 -0.53
CA ALA A 93 4.50 2.62 -0.93
C ALA A 93 4.74 1.64 -2.08
N GLY A 94 5.56 2.04 -3.04
CA GLY A 94 5.92 1.16 -4.14
C GLY A 94 6.83 1.85 -5.13
N ALA A 95 7.58 1.03 -5.87
CA ALA A 95 8.49 1.47 -6.90
C ALA A 95 8.54 0.46 -8.06
N ILE A 96 9.22 0.86 -9.12
CA ILE A 96 9.59 0.01 -10.25
C ILE A 96 11.09 0.11 -10.43
N PHE A 97 11.76 -1.00 -10.66
CA PHE A 97 13.22 -1.07 -10.83
C PHE A 97 13.55 -1.57 -12.23
N ALA A 98 14.40 -0.82 -12.94
CA ALA A 98 14.80 -1.18 -14.32
C ALA A 98 15.61 -2.48 -14.36
N GLU A 99 16.40 -2.70 -13.32
CA GLU A 99 17.29 -3.86 -13.16
C GLU A 99 16.90 -4.62 -11.89
N ARG A 100 17.20 -5.91 -11.87
CA ARG A 100 17.05 -6.72 -10.68
C ARG A 100 17.98 -6.21 -9.58
N ARG A 101 17.37 -5.87 -8.44
CA ARG A 101 18.06 -5.51 -7.21
C ARG A 101 17.51 -6.37 -6.09
N VAL A 102 18.29 -6.56 -5.05
CA VAL A 102 17.86 -7.28 -3.85
C VAL A 102 17.84 -6.34 -2.64
N SER A 103 16.94 -6.59 -1.73
CA SER A 103 16.85 -5.89 -0.44
C SER A 103 17.92 -6.40 0.52
N ALA A 104 18.03 -5.80 1.70
CA ALA A 104 18.90 -6.28 2.77
C ALA A 104 18.56 -7.73 3.21
N ASP A 105 17.31 -8.15 3.02
CA ASP A 105 16.85 -9.51 3.32
C ASP A 105 17.10 -10.50 2.17
N GLY A 106 17.82 -10.12 1.11
CA GLY A 106 18.08 -10.97 -0.06
C GLY A 106 16.89 -11.17 -1.00
N VAL A 107 15.83 -10.38 -0.87
CA VAL A 107 14.62 -10.49 -1.69
C VAL A 107 14.65 -9.50 -2.85
N GLU A 108 14.10 -9.88 -4.03
CA GLU A 108 13.97 -8.97 -5.16
C GLU A 108 13.18 -7.72 -4.75
N MET A 109 13.74 -6.56 -5.08
CA MET A 109 13.33 -5.26 -4.51
C MET A 109 11.88 -4.88 -4.84
N THR A 110 11.36 -5.23 -6.02
CA THR A 110 9.96 -4.96 -6.39
C THR A 110 9.01 -5.82 -5.57
N LEU A 111 9.34 -7.10 -5.40
CA LEU A 111 8.59 -8.03 -4.57
C LEU A 111 8.62 -7.60 -3.10
N ALA A 112 9.81 -7.27 -2.59
CA ALA A 112 10.01 -6.83 -1.21
C ALA A 112 9.18 -5.58 -0.89
N LEU A 113 9.37 -4.49 -1.66
CA LEU A 113 8.77 -3.19 -1.36
C LEU A 113 7.28 -3.13 -1.72
N ASN A 114 6.87 -3.69 -2.87
CA ASN A 114 5.50 -3.50 -3.36
C ASN A 114 4.52 -4.52 -2.79
N HIS A 115 5.00 -5.69 -2.33
CA HIS A 115 4.13 -6.77 -1.85
C HIS A 115 4.45 -7.23 -0.43
N LEU A 116 5.67 -7.71 -0.16
CA LEU A 116 5.99 -8.27 1.15
C LEU A 116 5.92 -7.22 2.27
N ALA A 117 6.24 -5.97 1.97
CA ALA A 117 6.04 -4.85 2.90
C ALA A 117 4.57 -4.67 3.29
N TYR A 118 3.65 -4.76 2.32
CA TYR A 118 2.20 -4.66 2.59
C TYR A 118 1.74 -5.83 3.44
N PHE A 119 2.19 -7.03 3.08
CA PHE A 119 1.88 -8.26 3.81
C PHE A 119 2.34 -8.17 5.26
N LEU A 120 3.63 -7.95 5.48
CA LEU A 120 4.23 -7.93 6.82
C LEU A 120 3.66 -6.79 7.66
N LEU A 121 3.65 -5.56 7.15
CA LEU A 121 3.16 -4.40 7.90
C LEU A 121 1.69 -4.57 8.31
N THR A 122 0.85 -5.13 7.44
CA THR A 122 -0.56 -5.38 7.78
C THR A 122 -0.68 -6.37 8.93
N LEU A 123 0.09 -7.47 8.91
CA LEU A 123 0.04 -8.48 9.97
C LEU A 123 0.64 -7.97 11.29
N GLU A 124 1.74 -7.23 11.24
CA GLU A 124 2.34 -6.63 12.44
C GLU A 124 1.46 -5.54 13.08
N LEU A 125 0.64 -4.85 12.29
CA LEU A 125 -0.32 -3.85 12.78
C LEU A 125 -1.71 -4.42 13.09
N LEU A 126 -1.91 -5.74 12.91
CA LEU A 126 -3.21 -6.37 13.14
C LEU A 126 -3.79 -6.10 14.55
N PRO A 127 -3.01 -6.16 15.65
CA PRO A 127 -3.54 -5.85 16.97
C PRO A 127 -4.11 -4.42 17.08
N LEU A 128 -3.50 -3.43 16.42
CA LEU A 128 -4.02 -2.06 16.38
C LEU A 128 -5.28 -1.93 15.51
N LEU A 129 -5.35 -2.69 14.41
CA LEU A 129 -6.53 -2.72 13.54
C LEU A 129 -7.73 -3.38 14.26
N GLU A 130 -7.49 -4.44 15.03
CA GLU A 130 -8.50 -5.12 15.84
C GLU A 130 -9.03 -4.25 16.99
N ALA A 131 -8.19 -3.38 17.54
CA ALA A 131 -8.58 -2.44 18.60
C ALA A 131 -9.51 -1.31 18.10
N ALA A 132 -9.59 -1.10 16.78
CA ALA A 132 -10.49 -0.10 16.21
C ALA A 132 -11.95 -0.61 16.17
N PRO A 133 -12.96 0.27 16.37
CA PRO A 133 -14.37 -0.11 16.22
C PRO A 133 -14.71 -0.59 14.80
N GLU A 134 -14.02 -0.05 13.80
CA GLU A 134 -14.08 -0.40 12.39
C GLU A 134 -12.74 -0.01 11.77
N ALA A 135 -12.01 -0.98 11.21
CA ALA A 135 -10.76 -0.70 10.53
C ALA A 135 -10.84 -0.98 9.03
N ARG A 136 -10.07 -0.23 8.25
CA ARG A 136 -9.94 -0.44 6.81
C ARG A 136 -8.47 -0.53 6.39
N VAL A 137 -8.15 -1.59 5.67
CA VAL A 137 -6.87 -1.79 4.99
C VAL A 137 -7.07 -1.51 3.51
N VAL A 138 -6.32 -0.56 2.97
CA VAL A 138 -6.39 -0.14 1.58
C VAL A 138 -5.06 -0.45 0.89
N ASN A 139 -5.08 -1.41 -0.03
CA ASN A 139 -3.90 -1.85 -0.75
C ASN A 139 -3.85 -1.24 -2.16
N VAL A 140 -2.87 -0.36 -2.39
CA VAL A 140 -2.72 0.29 -3.69
C VAL A 140 -2.05 -0.67 -4.68
N SER A 141 -2.86 -1.16 -5.62
CA SER A 141 -2.45 -1.95 -6.77
C SER A 141 -2.30 -1.05 -8.03
N SER A 142 -2.46 -1.62 -9.20
CA SER A 142 -2.38 -0.94 -10.49
C SER A 142 -3.20 -1.71 -11.53
N MET A 143 -3.57 -1.06 -12.62
CA MET A 143 -4.08 -1.73 -13.82
C MET A 143 -3.06 -2.74 -14.39
N ALA A 144 -1.79 -2.60 -14.07
CA ALA A 144 -0.75 -3.55 -14.46
C ALA A 144 -1.03 -4.99 -13.95
N HIS A 145 -1.81 -5.18 -12.87
CA HIS A 145 -2.20 -6.50 -12.37
C HIS A 145 -2.94 -7.34 -13.42
N GLU A 146 -3.64 -6.70 -14.35
CA GLU A 146 -4.40 -7.38 -15.42
C GLU A 146 -3.50 -8.17 -16.38
N ARG A 147 -2.23 -7.76 -16.50
CA ARG A 147 -1.19 -8.41 -17.30
C ARG A 147 -0.18 -9.17 -16.46
N GLY A 148 -0.38 -9.24 -15.14
CA GLY A 148 0.48 -9.95 -14.20
C GLY A 148 0.17 -11.45 -14.19
N ALA A 149 1.21 -12.22 -13.87
CA ALA A 149 1.12 -13.62 -13.48
C ALA A 149 2.05 -13.83 -12.28
N ILE A 150 1.68 -14.73 -11.36
CA ILE A 150 2.59 -15.14 -10.27
C ILE A 150 3.42 -16.30 -10.79
N ASP A 151 4.69 -16.04 -11.01
CA ASP A 151 5.66 -17.04 -11.44
C ASP A 151 6.28 -17.68 -10.20
N PHE A 152 5.67 -18.75 -9.71
CA PHE A 152 6.13 -19.43 -8.50
C PHE A 152 7.48 -20.13 -8.68
N ASP A 153 7.89 -20.43 -9.91
CA ASP A 153 9.16 -21.09 -10.21
C ASP A 153 10.31 -20.09 -10.32
N ASP A 154 9.99 -18.79 -10.53
CA ASP A 154 10.95 -17.69 -10.62
C ASP A 154 10.36 -16.39 -10.03
N LEU A 155 9.79 -16.49 -8.82
CA LEU A 155 9.07 -15.40 -8.16
C LEU A 155 9.93 -14.14 -8.00
N GLN A 156 11.24 -14.31 -7.83
CA GLN A 156 12.23 -13.27 -7.63
C GLN A 156 12.96 -12.85 -8.92
N GLY A 157 12.61 -13.41 -10.07
CA GLY A 157 13.24 -13.08 -11.36
C GLY A 157 14.72 -13.41 -11.42
N GLU A 158 15.16 -14.47 -10.74
CA GLU A 158 16.58 -14.88 -10.71
C GLU A 158 17.05 -15.44 -12.05
N ARG A 159 16.16 -16.18 -12.73
CA ARG A 159 16.44 -16.74 -14.06
C ARG A 159 16.22 -15.70 -15.16
N ARG A 160 15.16 -14.92 -15.05
CA ARG A 160 14.80 -13.92 -16.06
C ARG A 160 14.07 -12.73 -15.43
N TYR A 161 14.80 -11.66 -15.19
CA TYR A 161 14.21 -10.41 -14.74
C TYR A 161 13.63 -9.59 -15.90
N GLY A 162 12.48 -8.98 -15.65
CA GLY A 162 11.90 -7.97 -16.51
C GLY A 162 11.15 -6.95 -15.66
N MET A 163 11.52 -5.68 -15.76
CA MET A 163 10.96 -4.58 -15.00
C MET A 163 9.43 -4.60 -14.95
N TRP A 164 8.79 -4.71 -16.12
CA TRP A 164 7.33 -4.72 -16.21
C TRP A 164 6.72 -6.04 -15.72
N LYS A 165 7.41 -7.19 -15.91
CA LYS A 165 7.00 -8.50 -15.37
C LYS A 165 6.98 -8.44 -13.84
N ALA A 166 8.07 -8.00 -13.22
CA ALA A 166 8.19 -7.88 -11.76
C ALA A 166 7.13 -6.91 -11.18
N TYR A 167 6.96 -5.75 -11.82
CA TYR A 167 5.95 -4.78 -11.39
C TYR A 167 4.52 -5.31 -11.52
N ALA A 168 4.15 -5.88 -12.66
CA ALA A 168 2.81 -6.43 -12.89
C ALA A 168 2.52 -7.58 -11.92
N GLN A 169 3.49 -8.47 -11.70
CA GLN A 169 3.43 -9.53 -10.69
C GLN A 169 3.19 -8.96 -9.29
N SER A 170 3.95 -7.95 -8.86
CA SER A 170 3.79 -7.34 -7.53
C SER A 170 2.40 -6.71 -7.35
N LYS A 171 1.83 -6.12 -8.43
CA LYS A 171 0.50 -5.51 -8.37
C LYS A 171 -0.64 -6.53 -8.41
N LEU A 172 -0.44 -7.66 -9.09
CA LEU A 172 -1.33 -8.82 -8.98
C LEU A 172 -1.26 -9.42 -7.57
N ALA A 173 -0.06 -9.57 -7.02
CA ALA A 173 0.15 -10.06 -5.66
C ALA A 173 -0.62 -9.23 -4.62
N ASN A 174 -0.71 -7.91 -4.77
CA ASN A 174 -1.48 -7.06 -3.87
C ASN A 174 -2.99 -7.30 -3.95
N VAL A 175 -3.54 -7.64 -5.11
CA VAL A 175 -4.97 -7.98 -5.23
C VAL A 175 -5.24 -9.36 -4.63
N LEU A 176 -4.38 -10.34 -4.91
CA LEU A 176 -4.46 -11.69 -4.33
C LEU A 176 -4.31 -11.66 -2.79
N PHE A 177 -3.34 -10.90 -2.28
CA PHE A 177 -3.18 -10.66 -0.84
C PHE A 177 -4.44 -10.08 -0.22
N THR A 178 -5.01 -9.04 -0.82
CA THR A 178 -6.25 -8.43 -0.33
C THR A 178 -7.41 -9.43 -0.28
N ARG A 179 -7.52 -10.27 -1.29
CA ARG A 179 -8.53 -11.31 -1.39
C ARG A 179 -8.38 -12.34 -0.26
N GLU A 180 -7.18 -12.88 -0.08
CA GLU A 180 -6.92 -13.88 0.96
C GLU A 180 -7.00 -13.26 2.36
N LEU A 181 -6.50 -12.04 2.57
CA LEU A 181 -6.64 -11.31 3.82
C LEU A 181 -8.12 -11.14 4.20
N SER A 182 -8.96 -10.77 3.25
CA SER A 182 -10.40 -10.61 3.51
C SER A 182 -11.10 -11.92 3.90
N ARG A 183 -10.63 -13.06 3.39
CA ARG A 183 -11.14 -14.40 3.76
C ARG A 183 -10.74 -14.77 5.17
N ARG A 184 -9.49 -14.52 5.55
CA ARG A 184 -8.94 -14.78 6.89
C ARG A 184 -9.52 -13.88 7.96
N LEU A 185 -9.91 -12.66 7.60
CA LEU A 185 -10.54 -11.68 8.49
C LEU A 185 -12.08 -11.77 8.49
N ARG A 186 -12.66 -12.85 7.95
CA ARG A 186 -14.13 -13.03 7.92
C ARG A 186 -14.70 -13.01 9.33
N GLY A 187 -15.72 -12.19 9.53
CA GLY A 187 -16.35 -12.01 10.85
C GLY A 187 -15.66 -10.97 11.74
N SER A 188 -14.49 -10.45 11.34
CA SER A 188 -13.85 -9.34 12.04
C SER A 188 -14.46 -7.98 11.64
N ARG A 189 -14.03 -6.94 12.35
CA ARG A 189 -14.39 -5.54 12.05
C ARG A 189 -13.40 -4.86 11.08
N ILE A 190 -12.52 -5.64 10.45
CA ILE A 190 -11.50 -5.13 9.54
C ILE A 190 -11.91 -5.44 8.10
N ALA A 191 -12.05 -4.40 7.29
CA ALA A 191 -12.30 -4.53 5.86
C ALA A 191 -11.01 -4.28 5.06
N ALA A 192 -10.65 -5.20 4.16
CA ALA A 192 -9.47 -5.07 3.30
C ALA A 192 -9.89 -4.98 1.83
N ASN A 193 -9.47 -3.92 1.13
CA ASN A 193 -9.79 -3.72 -0.28
C ASN A 193 -8.55 -3.26 -1.08
N ALA A 194 -8.50 -3.64 -2.36
CA ALA A 194 -7.48 -3.19 -3.29
C ALA A 194 -8.02 -2.15 -4.25
N LEU A 195 -7.13 -1.35 -4.83
CA LEU A 195 -7.52 -0.36 -5.83
C LEU A 195 -6.44 -0.08 -6.87
N HIS A 196 -6.87 0.49 -8.00
CA HIS A 196 -6.03 1.19 -8.96
C HIS A 196 -6.32 2.69 -8.90
N PRO A 197 -5.28 3.53 -8.70
CA PRO A 197 -5.46 4.96 -8.52
C PRO A 197 -5.65 5.75 -9.83
N GLY A 198 -5.59 5.09 -10.98
CA GLY A 198 -5.50 5.73 -12.29
C GLY A 198 -4.06 5.90 -12.77
N ALA A 199 -3.89 6.37 -13.99
CA ALA A 199 -2.58 6.73 -14.54
C ALA A 199 -2.18 8.13 -14.01
N VAL A 200 -1.36 8.16 -12.96
CA VAL A 200 -1.02 9.38 -12.22
C VAL A 200 0.42 9.80 -12.47
N ALA A 201 0.64 11.09 -12.65
CA ALA A 201 1.97 11.71 -12.64
C ALA A 201 2.54 11.71 -11.21
N SER A 202 2.77 10.53 -10.64
CA SER A 202 3.51 10.37 -9.40
C SER A 202 5.01 10.35 -9.72
N GLY A 203 5.89 10.55 -8.73
CA GLY A 203 7.34 10.41 -8.91
C GLY A 203 7.81 9.03 -9.37
N PHE A 204 6.86 8.18 -9.71
CA PHE A 204 6.99 6.83 -10.23
C PHE A 204 7.67 6.86 -11.60
N GLY A 205 8.89 6.38 -11.67
CA GLY A 205 9.70 6.37 -12.90
C GLY A 205 10.46 7.67 -13.25
N ARG A 206 10.23 8.80 -12.57
CA ARG A 206 10.99 10.05 -12.85
C ARG A 206 12.48 9.96 -12.54
N ASN A 207 12.86 9.13 -11.59
CA ASN A 207 14.25 8.95 -11.16
C ASN A 207 14.96 7.81 -11.89
N HIS A 208 14.36 7.25 -12.95
CA HIS A 208 15.04 6.26 -13.77
C HIS A 208 16.05 6.93 -14.72
N PRO A 209 17.35 6.57 -14.64
CA PRO A 209 18.32 7.01 -15.64
C PRO A 209 17.95 6.42 -17.02
N GLY A 210 18.19 7.19 -18.08
CA GLY A 210 18.03 6.72 -19.46
C GLY A 210 16.71 7.09 -20.14
N LEU A 211 16.43 6.41 -21.26
CA LEU A 211 15.32 6.72 -22.17
C LEU A 211 13.94 6.59 -21.49
N PHE A 212 13.78 5.64 -20.56
CA PHE A 212 12.52 5.43 -19.84
C PHE A 212 12.15 6.64 -18.98
N GLY A 213 13.08 7.20 -18.21
CA GLY A 213 12.83 8.42 -17.43
C GLY A 213 12.44 9.62 -18.31
N LYS A 214 13.07 9.74 -19.48
CA LYS A 214 12.71 10.77 -20.48
C LYS A 214 11.30 10.57 -21.04
N LEU A 215 10.91 9.35 -21.36
CA LEU A 215 9.56 9.01 -21.85
C LEU A 215 8.49 9.29 -20.79
N VAL A 216 8.76 8.94 -19.53
CA VAL A 216 7.86 9.27 -18.41
C VAL A 216 7.75 10.77 -18.21
N ALA A 217 8.84 11.52 -18.33
CA ALA A 217 8.83 12.98 -18.22
C ALA A 217 8.03 13.64 -19.36
N ILE A 218 8.16 13.15 -20.60
CA ILE A 218 7.40 13.64 -21.76
C ILE A 218 5.90 13.30 -21.63
N GLY A 219 5.57 12.12 -21.11
CA GLY A 219 4.18 11.70 -20.89
C GLY A 219 3.52 12.34 -19.66
N ALA A 220 4.31 12.93 -18.75
CA ALA A 220 3.81 13.48 -17.48
C ALA A 220 2.65 14.49 -17.61
N PRO A 221 2.59 15.38 -18.61
CA PRO A 221 1.48 16.32 -18.79
C PRO A 221 0.13 15.64 -19.08
N PHE A 222 0.15 14.42 -19.63
CA PHE A 222 -1.05 13.63 -19.95
C PHE A 222 -1.51 12.72 -18.81
N LEU A 223 -0.74 12.64 -17.75
CA LEU A 223 -1.07 11.84 -16.58
C LEU A 223 -1.95 12.65 -15.61
N ALA A 224 -2.83 11.97 -14.90
CA ALA A 224 -3.66 12.60 -13.89
C ALA A 224 -2.81 13.18 -12.75
N SER A 225 -3.27 14.27 -12.14
CA SER A 225 -2.62 14.82 -10.95
C SER A 225 -2.66 13.84 -9.76
N PRO A 226 -1.75 13.99 -8.79
CA PRO A 226 -1.79 13.21 -7.54
C PRO A 226 -3.13 13.32 -6.80
N GLU A 227 -3.79 14.47 -6.85
CA GLU A 227 -5.12 14.71 -6.26
C GLU A 227 -6.18 13.84 -6.91
N LYS A 228 -6.18 13.74 -8.25
CA LYS A 228 -7.10 12.86 -8.98
C LYS A 228 -6.81 11.39 -8.65
N GLY A 229 -5.53 11.02 -8.53
CA GLY A 229 -5.11 9.66 -8.15
C GLY A 229 -5.54 9.29 -6.72
N ALA A 230 -5.45 10.21 -5.78
CA ALA A 230 -5.83 9.98 -4.40
C ALA A 230 -7.35 9.78 -4.20
N ARG A 231 -8.19 10.23 -5.13
CA ARG A 231 -9.66 10.16 -5.00
C ARG A 231 -10.16 8.73 -4.75
N THR A 232 -9.65 7.74 -5.46
CA THR A 232 -10.06 6.34 -5.27
C THR A 232 -9.58 5.81 -3.92
N THR A 233 -8.34 6.16 -3.50
CA THR A 233 -7.81 5.78 -2.18
C THR A 233 -8.67 6.38 -1.07
N LEU A 234 -8.97 7.66 -1.14
CA LEU A 234 -9.83 8.35 -0.18
C LEU A 234 -11.25 7.73 -0.16
N HIS A 235 -11.84 7.47 -1.32
CA HIS A 235 -13.15 6.82 -1.42
C HIS A 235 -13.16 5.46 -0.73
N VAL A 236 -12.19 4.58 -1.01
CA VAL A 236 -12.12 3.24 -0.41
C VAL A 236 -11.86 3.32 1.10
N ALA A 237 -11.03 4.26 1.53
CA ALA A 237 -10.71 4.45 2.94
C ALA A 237 -11.87 5.04 3.74
N THR A 238 -12.68 5.93 3.16
CA THR A 238 -13.57 6.77 3.97
C THR A 238 -15.05 6.66 3.62
N ALA A 239 -15.44 6.22 2.42
CA ALA A 239 -16.85 6.24 2.01
C ALA A 239 -17.74 5.44 2.97
N PRO A 240 -18.87 6.04 3.50
CA PRO A 240 -19.78 5.37 4.43
C PRO A 240 -20.42 4.13 3.83
N GLY A 241 -20.75 4.17 2.53
CA GLY A 241 -21.35 3.04 1.81
C GLY A 241 -20.42 1.82 1.64
N LEU A 242 -19.14 1.95 2.02
CA LEU A 242 -18.18 0.84 2.00
C LEU A 242 -17.93 0.24 3.39
N ARG A 243 -18.74 0.55 4.38
CA ARG A 243 -18.66 -0.10 5.70
C ARG A 243 -18.88 -1.61 5.56
N GLY A 244 -17.97 -2.42 6.06
CA GLY A 244 -18.00 -3.88 5.96
C GLY A 244 -17.76 -4.45 4.56
N VAL A 245 -17.60 -3.62 3.52
CA VAL A 245 -17.22 -4.08 2.17
C VAL A 245 -15.76 -4.49 2.18
N THR A 246 -15.50 -5.77 1.91
CA THR A 246 -14.15 -6.37 1.98
C THR A 246 -13.87 -7.30 0.79
N GLY A 247 -12.59 -7.51 0.47
CA GLY A 247 -12.16 -8.40 -0.62
C GLY A 247 -12.40 -7.86 -2.03
N LYS A 248 -12.70 -6.55 -2.16
CA LYS A 248 -13.07 -5.94 -3.42
C LYS A 248 -11.92 -5.18 -4.06
N TYR A 249 -12.06 -4.96 -5.37
CA TYR A 249 -11.15 -4.14 -6.16
C TYR A 249 -11.86 -2.92 -6.71
N PHE A 250 -11.23 -1.75 -6.61
CA PHE A 250 -11.82 -0.48 -7.01
C PHE A 250 -10.98 0.25 -8.07
N SER A 251 -11.66 0.93 -8.96
CA SER A 251 -11.05 1.87 -9.91
C SER A 251 -12.02 3.01 -10.19
N ALA A 252 -11.52 4.25 -10.26
CA ALA A 252 -12.34 5.45 -10.47
C ALA A 252 -13.53 5.55 -9.48
N CYS A 253 -13.27 5.26 -8.18
CA CYS A 253 -14.25 5.26 -7.08
C CYS A 253 -15.43 4.28 -7.27
N ARG A 254 -15.26 3.23 -8.06
CA ARG A 254 -16.30 2.20 -8.30
C ARG A 254 -15.70 0.82 -8.11
N GLU A 255 -16.48 -0.12 -7.58
CA GLU A 255 -16.12 -1.54 -7.59
C GLU A 255 -15.97 -2.01 -9.02
N LYS A 256 -14.91 -2.77 -9.28
CA LYS A 256 -14.65 -3.43 -10.56
C LYS A 256 -14.25 -4.87 -10.33
N LEU A 257 -14.60 -5.72 -11.27
CA LEU A 257 -14.12 -7.09 -11.29
C LEU A 257 -12.62 -7.07 -11.67
N PRO A 258 -11.71 -7.60 -10.82
CA PRO A 258 -10.30 -7.69 -11.17
C PRO A 258 -10.06 -8.81 -12.20
N SER A 259 -8.84 -8.93 -12.74
CA SER A 259 -8.47 -9.95 -13.71
C SER A 259 -8.81 -11.37 -13.24
N ARG A 260 -8.88 -12.34 -14.18
CA ARG A 260 -9.12 -13.75 -13.83
C ARG A 260 -8.06 -14.28 -12.87
N ALA A 261 -6.78 -13.98 -13.12
CA ALA A 261 -5.67 -14.37 -12.25
C ALA A 261 -5.80 -13.80 -10.83
N ALA A 262 -6.32 -12.58 -10.69
CA ALA A 262 -6.52 -11.93 -9.38
C ALA A 262 -7.72 -12.51 -8.59
N ARG A 263 -8.50 -13.40 -9.18
CA ARG A 263 -9.66 -14.08 -8.56
C ARG A 263 -9.41 -15.54 -8.26
N ASP A 264 -8.20 -16.02 -8.52
CA ASP A 264 -7.82 -17.42 -8.30
C ASP A 264 -7.45 -17.62 -6.82
N ASP A 265 -8.26 -18.41 -6.12
CA ASP A 265 -8.13 -18.66 -4.69
C ASP A 265 -6.93 -19.53 -4.34
N ASP A 266 -6.59 -20.49 -5.19
CA ASP A 266 -5.45 -21.39 -4.96
C ASP A 266 -4.14 -20.61 -5.10
N THR A 267 -4.06 -19.76 -6.12
CA THR A 267 -2.92 -18.84 -6.30
C THR A 267 -2.82 -17.87 -5.12
N ALA A 268 -3.93 -17.33 -4.61
CA ALA A 268 -3.93 -16.41 -3.46
C ALA A 268 -3.43 -17.12 -2.19
N LEU A 269 -3.90 -18.34 -1.94
CA LEU A 269 -3.48 -19.15 -0.79
C LEU A 269 -1.98 -19.50 -0.87
N ARG A 270 -1.52 -19.98 -2.02
CA ARG A 270 -0.11 -20.34 -2.23
C ARG A 270 0.80 -19.11 -2.06
N LEU A 271 0.40 -17.96 -2.62
CA LEU A 271 1.14 -16.72 -2.46
C LEU A 271 1.19 -16.27 -0.99
N TRP A 272 0.09 -16.40 -0.26
CA TRP A 272 0.05 -16.13 1.19
C TRP A 272 1.08 -16.95 1.95
N GLN A 273 1.09 -18.28 1.75
CA GLN A 273 2.01 -19.20 2.41
C GLN A 273 3.48 -18.85 2.13
N ILE A 274 3.79 -18.51 0.88
CA ILE A 274 5.15 -18.10 0.49
C ILE A 274 5.51 -16.75 1.14
N SER A 275 4.60 -15.78 1.12
CA SER A 275 4.82 -14.48 1.74
C SER A 275 5.02 -14.59 3.25
N GLU A 276 4.25 -15.45 3.92
CA GLU A 276 4.40 -15.75 5.34
C GLU A 276 5.74 -16.40 5.66
N ALA A 277 6.18 -17.37 4.84
CA ALA A 277 7.49 -18.01 5.00
C ALA A 277 8.65 -17.02 4.77
N MET A 278 8.52 -16.11 3.80
CA MET A 278 9.55 -15.12 3.49
C MET A 278 9.62 -14.00 4.52
N THR A 279 8.52 -13.62 5.14
CA THR A 279 8.46 -12.47 6.06
C THR A 279 8.48 -12.86 7.53
N GLN A 280 8.05 -14.06 7.87
CA GLN A 280 7.98 -14.59 9.25
C GLN A 280 7.31 -13.61 10.23
N PRO A 281 6.06 -13.22 9.99
CA PRO A 281 5.37 -12.23 10.81
C PRO A 281 5.17 -12.74 12.23
N THR A 282 5.15 -11.83 13.22
CA THR A 282 4.87 -12.18 14.61
C THR A 282 3.40 -12.54 14.83
N THR A 283 2.51 -11.93 14.04
CA THR A 283 1.07 -12.23 14.06
C THR A 283 0.70 -13.09 12.85
N ARG A 284 0.01 -14.21 13.12
CA ARG A 284 -0.50 -15.10 12.09
C ARG A 284 -2.02 -15.17 12.12
N LEU A 285 -2.63 -15.16 10.96
CA LEU A 285 -4.07 -15.38 10.80
C LEU A 285 -4.35 -16.86 10.48
N PRO A 286 -5.44 -17.43 11.02
CA PRO A 286 -5.83 -18.79 10.70
C PRO A 286 -6.11 -18.97 9.21
N THR A 287 -5.98 -20.20 8.75
CA THR A 287 -6.47 -20.56 7.38
C THR A 287 -8.00 -20.51 7.38
N PRO A 288 -8.61 -19.93 6.35
CA PRO A 288 -10.06 -19.79 6.25
C PRO A 288 -10.81 -21.11 6.23
#